data_e5479517400633b464d27c53d00cf3bf
#
_entry.id   e5479517400633b464d27c53d00cf3bf
#
_cell.length_a   1.000
_cell.length_b   1.000
_cell.length_c   1.000
_cell.angle_alpha   90.00
_cell.angle_beta   90.00
_cell.angle_gamma   90.00
#
_symmetry.space_group_name_H-M   'P 1'
#
loop_
_entity.id
_entity.type
_entity.pdbx_description
1 polymer ?
#
loop_
_entity_poly.entity_id
_entity_poly.type
_entity_poly.pdbx_seq_one_letter_code
_entity_poly.pdbx_strand_id
1 'polypeptide(L)'
;MDEASRKGSSRKAIVWSVIIGIVVGVAGVGVTTEMVAATSSVGFCSTSCHSMQWVAEAYQRGPHHASRTGVTAGCGDCHIPYESQHSNLLQYVALLTYKAKAGIHDAITEARGTISTKEKWEKERPRLSASVKEFMASNNSLTCRGCHDLAKMDAKKNAQVAEMHAGVLKMDKIVCVECHEAVGHTYEAGAK
;
A
#
# COMPACT_ATOMS: atom_id res chain seq x y z
N MET A 1 -17.77 -30.47 51.46
CA MET A 1 -16.78 -30.36 50.35
C MET A 1 -17.46 -29.67 49.21
N ASP A 2 -17.20 -28.55 48.71
CA ASP A 2 -16.64 -27.32 49.24
C ASP A 2 -16.93 -26.27 48.17
N GLU A 3 -17.80 -25.34 48.47
CA GLU A 3 -18.10 -24.20 47.65
C GLU A 3 -16.86 -23.31 47.44
N ALA A 4 -15.96 -23.28 48.42
CA ALA A 4 -14.67 -22.61 48.36
C ALA A 4 -13.70 -23.25 47.33
N SER A 5 -13.68 -24.58 47.21
CA SER A 5 -12.87 -25.33 46.21
C SER A 5 -13.35 -25.08 44.79
N ARG A 6 -14.65 -25.02 44.55
CA ARG A 6 -15.26 -24.71 43.26
C ARG A 6 -14.95 -23.29 42.81
N LYS A 7 -15.02 -22.32 43.74
CA LYS A 7 -14.74 -20.89 43.46
C LYS A 7 -13.26 -20.67 43.09
N GLY A 8 -12.34 -21.39 43.72
CA GLY A 8 -10.90 -21.31 43.43
C GLY A 8 -10.53 -21.89 42.05
N SER A 9 -11.17 -23.01 41.67
CA SER A 9 -10.98 -23.65 40.37
C SER A 9 -11.51 -22.78 39.21
N SER A 10 -12.69 -22.15 39.39
CA SER A 10 -13.27 -21.24 38.38
C SER A 10 -12.41 -20.01 38.14
N ARG A 11 -11.85 -19.39 39.20
CA ARG A 11 -10.99 -18.22 39.05
C ARG A 11 -9.69 -18.56 38.29
N LYS A 12 -9.06 -19.70 38.59
CA LYS A 12 -7.86 -20.15 37.85
C LYS A 12 -8.17 -20.39 36.37
N ALA A 13 -9.29 -21.02 36.08
CA ALA A 13 -9.71 -21.24 34.69
C ALA A 13 -9.92 -19.92 33.92
N ILE A 14 -10.57 -18.94 34.55
CA ILE A 14 -10.75 -17.61 33.93
C ILE A 14 -9.39 -16.94 33.67
N VAL A 15 -8.49 -16.93 34.66
CA VAL A 15 -7.16 -16.34 34.51
C VAL A 15 -6.39 -17.00 33.34
N TRP A 16 -6.39 -18.32 33.29
CA TRP A 16 -5.73 -19.03 32.18
C TRP A 16 -6.37 -18.74 30.83
N SER A 17 -7.71 -18.68 30.76
CA SER A 17 -8.40 -18.31 29.52
C SER A 17 -8.05 -16.92 29.03
N VAL A 18 -7.92 -15.95 29.94
CA VAL A 18 -7.50 -14.59 29.61
C VAL A 18 -6.05 -14.56 29.13
N ILE A 19 -5.15 -15.27 29.82
CA ILE A 19 -3.73 -15.36 29.42
C ILE A 19 -3.62 -15.99 28.02
N ILE A 20 -4.28 -17.10 27.80
CA ILE A 20 -4.29 -17.79 26.49
C ILE A 20 -4.86 -16.86 25.42
N GLY A 21 -5.97 -16.16 25.70
CA GLY A 21 -6.57 -15.20 24.78
C GLY A 21 -5.60 -14.07 24.41
N ILE A 22 -4.88 -13.51 25.38
CA ILE A 22 -3.85 -12.48 25.13
C ILE A 22 -2.71 -13.05 24.27
N VAL A 23 -2.18 -14.23 24.62
CA VAL A 23 -1.08 -14.84 23.87
C VAL A 23 -1.50 -15.12 22.41
N VAL A 24 -2.68 -15.69 22.21
CA VAL A 24 -3.22 -15.96 20.86
C VAL A 24 -3.46 -14.66 20.10
N GLY A 25 -3.98 -13.62 20.77
CA GLY A 25 -4.18 -12.31 20.17
C GLY A 25 -2.88 -11.66 19.73
N VAL A 26 -1.87 -11.64 20.59
CA VAL A 26 -0.54 -11.08 20.27
C VAL A 26 0.13 -11.87 19.13
N ALA A 27 0.09 -13.20 19.20
CA ALA A 27 0.62 -14.05 18.14
C ALA A 27 -0.12 -13.82 16.81
N GLY A 28 -1.44 -13.70 16.84
CA GLY A 28 -2.26 -13.39 15.66
C GLY A 28 -1.90 -12.06 15.01
N VAL A 29 -1.73 -11.01 15.81
CA VAL A 29 -1.28 -9.70 15.30
C VAL A 29 0.13 -9.81 14.70
N GLY A 30 1.07 -10.49 15.37
CA GLY A 30 2.42 -10.70 14.85
C GLY A 30 2.42 -11.40 13.49
N VAL A 31 1.71 -12.52 13.37
CA VAL A 31 1.61 -13.28 12.11
C VAL A 31 0.97 -12.44 10.99
N THR A 32 -0.10 -11.71 11.28
CA THR A 32 -0.75 -10.87 10.26
C THR A 32 0.12 -9.69 9.85
N THR A 33 0.90 -9.11 10.75
CA THR A 33 1.84 -8.02 10.42
C THR A 33 2.95 -8.50 9.49
N GLU A 34 3.57 -9.65 9.81
CA GLU A 34 4.59 -10.25 8.94
C GLU A 34 4.02 -10.64 7.57
N MET A 35 2.81 -11.19 7.54
CA MET A 35 2.13 -11.53 6.29
C MET A 35 1.85 -10.29 5.45
N VAL A 36 1.42 -9.18 6.06
CA VAL A 36 1.23 -7.89 5.38
C VAL A 36 2.55 -7.41 4.82
N ALA A 37 3.62 -7.36 5.61
CA ALA A 37 4.93 -6.90 5.17
C ALA A 37 5.47 -7.75 4.01
N ALA A 38 5.42 -9.07 4.12
CA ALA A 38 5.88 -9.99 3.08
C ALA A 38 5.11 -9.80 1.76
N THR A 39 3.77 -9.70 1.83
CA THR A 39 2.90 -9.56 0.65
C THR A 39 2.81 -8.14 0.09
N SER A 40 3.46 -7.15 0.72
CA SER A 40 3.61 -5.77 0.22
C SER A 40 4.99 -5.53 -0.40
N SER A 41 5.91 -6.48 -0.25
CA SER A 41 7.28 -6.32 -0.74
C SER A 41 7.33 -6.24 -2.27
N VAL A 42 8.33 -5.50 -2.78
CA VAL A 42 8.59 -5.43 -4.23
C VAL A 42 8.80 -6.83 -4.80
N GLY A 43 9.55 -7.68 -4.08
CA GLY A 43 9.78 -9.06 -4.49
C GLY A 43 8.49 -9.83 -4.69
N PHE A 44 7.58 -9.82 -3.71
CA PHE A 44 6.29 -10.50 -3.83
C PHE A 44 5.47 -9.94 -5.02
N CYS A 45 5.29 -8.63 -5.10
CA CYS A 45 4.47 -8.02 -6.14
C CYS A 45 5.03 -8.22 -7.55
N SER A 46 6.37 -8.29 -7.71
CA SER A 46 6.99 -8.43 -9.03
C SER A 46 7.18 -9.88 -9.50
N THR A 47 7.13 -10.86 -8.60
CA THR A 47 7.48 -12.25 -8.95
C THR A 47 6.38 -13.27 -8.71
N SER A 48 5.38 -12.98 -7.86
CA SER A 48 4.31 -13.92 -7.54
C SER A 48 3.31 -14.12 -8.69
N CYS A 49 3.14 -13.08 -9.55
CA CYS A 49 2.32 -13.14 -10.75
C CYS A 49 3.17 -12.83 -11.97
N HIS A 50 3.18 -13.72 -12.96
CA HIS A 50 3.99 -13.56 -14.17
C HIS A 50 3.55 -12.34 -15.01
N SER A 51 2.28 -11.94 -14.92
CA SER A 51 1.74 -10.78 -15.61
C SER A 51 2.28 -9.44 -15.08
N MET A 52 2.89 -9.44 -13.88
CA MET A 52 3.45 -8.24 -13.27
C MET A 52 4.86 -7.87 -13.77
N GLN A 53 5.50 -8.69 -14.59
CA GLN A 53 6.85 -8.46 -15.09
C GLN A 53 7.00 -7.11 -15.82
N TRP A 54 6.05 -6.74 -16.68
CA TRP A 54 6.11 -5.46 -17.44
C TRP A 54 5.95 -4.23 -16.53
N VAL A 55 5.15 -4.37 -15.49
CA VAL A 55 4.95 -3.33 -14.47
C VAL A 55 6.21 -3.20 -13.62
N ALA A 56 6.80 -4.32 -13.22
CA ALA A 56 8.04 -4.37 -12.44
C ALA A 56 9.23 -3.75 -13.21
N GLU A 57 9.37 -4.07 -14.50
CA GLU A 57 10.39 -3.45 -15.36
C GLU A 57 10.21 -1.93 -15.47
N ALA A 58 8.98 -1.45 -15.64
CA ALA A 58 8.68 -0.03 -15.70
C ALA A 58 8.95 0.68 -14.36
N TYR A 59 8.66 0.02 -13.22
CA TYR A 59 8.97 0.50 -11.89
C TYR A 59 10.51 0.63 -11.68
N GLN A 60 11.29 -0.39 -12.09
CA GLN A 60 12.75 -0.36 -11.97
C GLN A 60 13.39 0.82 -12.71
N ARG A 61 12.77 1.30 -13.78
CA ARG A 61 13.18 2.51 -14.51
C ARG A 61 12.63 3.81 -13.91
N GLY A 62 11.73 3.71 -12.94
CA GLY A 62 11.07 4.85 -12.30
C GLY A 62 11.94 5.55 -11.26
N PRO A 63 11.69 6.85 -11.02
CA PRO A 63 12.50 7.65 -10.09
C PRO A 63 12.35 7.21 -8.63
N HIS A 64 11.30 6.48 -8.26
CA HIS A 64 11.08 5.97 -6.92
C HIS A 64 11.82 4.66 -6.64
N HIS A 65 12.22 3.91 -7.67
CA HIS A 65 13.11 2.76 -7.52
C HIS A 65 14.58 3.20 -7.47
N ALA A 66 15.01 4.01 -8.45
CA ALA A 66 16.38 4.49 -8.56
C ALA A 66 16.53 5.91 -7.96
N SER A 67 16.11 6.08 -6.72
CA SER A 67 16.13 7.37 -6.03
C SER A 67 17.55 7.88 -5.79
N ARG A 68 17.78 9.16 -6.05
CA ARG A 68 19.05 9.84 -5.77
C ARG A 68 19.35 10.02 -4.28
N THR A 69 18.34 9.85 -3.43
CA THR A 69 18.45 9.99 -1.97
C THR A 69 18.75 8.67 -1.27
N GLY A 70 18.73 7.55 -2.00
CA GLY A 70 18.86 6.20 -1.42
C GLY A 70 17.59 5.66 -0.79
N VAL A 71 16.51 6.45 -0.76
CA VAL A 71 15.19 5.98 -0.31
C VAL A 71 14.45 5.39 -1.50
N THR A 72 14.04 4.13 -1.40
CA THR A 72 13.24 3.45 -2.43
C THR A 72 11.83 3.25 -1.93
N ALA A 73 10.84 3.73 -2.68
CA ALA A 73 9.44 3.46 -2.40
C ALA A 73 9.03 2.15 -3.10
N GLY A 74 8.53 1.19 -2.35
CA GLY A 74 8.05 -0.09 -2.88
C GLY A 74 6.66 0.01 -3.49
N CYS A 75 6.19 -1.11 -4.07
CA CYS A 75 4.86 -1.19 -4.67
C CYS A 75 3.76 -0.87 -3.65
N GLY A 76 3.87 -1.41 -2.43
CA GLY A 76 2.91 -1.20 -1.36
C GLY A 76 2.80 0.25 -0.92
N ASP A 77 3.92 0.99 -0.87
CA ASP A 77 3.94 2.39 -0.43
C ASP A 77 3.05 3.31 -1.28
N CYS A 78 2.89 2.98 -2.56
CA CYS A 78 2.06 3.74 -3.50
C CYS A 78 0.66 3.14 -3.68
N HIS A 79 0.54 1.81 -3.70
CA HIS A 79 -0.69 1.12 -4.08
C HIS A 79 -1.54 0.64 -2.90
N ILE A 80 -0.97 0.57 -1.68
CA ILE A 80 -1.69 0.10 -0.51
C ILE A 80 -1.90 1.26 0.47
N PRO A 81 -3.13 1.78 0.60
CA PRO A 81 -3.42 2.83 1.57
C PRO A 81 -3.22 2.29 2.99
N TYR A 82 -2.82 3.18 3.90
CA TYR A 82 -2.59 2.89 5.31
C TYR A 82 -1.38 2.00 5.64
N GLU A 83 -0.58 1.52 4.67
CA GLU A 83 0.56 0.67 4.98
C GLU A 83 1.61 1.39 5.83
N SER A 84 1.92 2.65 5.49
CA SER A 84 2.83 3.51 6.24
C SER A 84 2.16 4.34 7.35
N GLN A 85 0.83 4.29 7.48
CA GLN A 85 0.05 5.21 8.33
C GLN A 85 -0.96 4.52 9.25
N HIS A 86 -0.84 3.22 9.48
CA HIS A 86 -1.74 2.51 10.40
C HIS A 86 -1.33 2.76 11.87
N SER A 87 -1.78 3.85 12.44
CA SER A 87 -1.47 4.25 13.81
C SER A 87 -2.46 3.73 14.86
N ASN A 88 -3.55 3.10 14.42
CA ASN A 88 -4.59 2.59 15.32
C ASN A 88 -5.26 1.32 14.77
N LEU A 89 -5.98 0.62 15.64
CA LEU A 89 -6.62 -0.66 15.31
C LEU A 89 -7.59 -0.56 14.12
N LEU A 90 -8.34 0.52 14.00
CA LEU A 90 -9.31 0.68 12.91
C LEU A 90 -8.60 0.80 11.56
N GLN A 91 -7.50 1.55 11.50
CA GLN A 91 -6.67 1.65 10.29
C GLN A 91 -6.00 0.32 9.95
N TYR A 92 -5.57 -0.43 10.95
CA TYR A 92 -5.01 -1.77 10.74
C TYR A 92 -6.05 -2.74 10.16
N VAL A 93 -7.28 -2.74 10.68
CA VAL A 93 -8.38 -3.56 10.13
C VAL A 93 -8.74 -3.10 8.72
N ALA A 94 -8.74 -1.80 8.44
CA ALA A 94 -8.97 -1.26 7.10
C ALA A 94 -7.87 -1.71 6.13
N LEU A 95 -6.60 -1.69 6.53
CA LEU A 95 -5.48 -2.22 5.76
C LEU A 95 -5.66 -3.70 5.42
N LEU A 96 -5.96 -4.54 6.41
CA LEU A 96 -6.18 -5.98 6.20
C LEU A 96 -7.35 -6.24 5.23
N THR A 97 -8.44 -5.50 5.41
CA THR A 97 -9.63 -5.62 4.54
C THR A 97 -9.30 -5.21 3.11
N TYR A 98 -8.59 -4.10 2.94
CA TYR A 98 -8.14 -3.64 1.62
C TYR A 98 -7.24 -4.66 0.94
N LYS A 99 -6.23 -5.17 1.64
CA LYS A 99 -5.31 -6.18 1.09
C LYS A 99 -6.01 -7.49 0.74
N ALA A 100 -6.91 -7.96 1.56
CA ALA A 100 -7.69 -9.16 1.27
C ALA A 100 -8.52 -8.98 -0.01
N LYS A 101 -9.22 -7.85 -0.14
CA LYS A 101 -10.04 -7.53 -1.33
C LYS A 101 -9.15 -7.41 -2.59
N ALA A 102 -8.06 -6.66 -2.51
CA ALA A 102 -7.14 -6.48 -3.63
C ALA A 102 -6.50 -7.80 -4.04
N GLY A 103 -5.97 -8.58 -3.10
CA GLY A 103 -5.34 -9.87 -3.38
C GLY A 103 -6.28 -10.90 -4.01
N ILE A 104 -7.54 -10.96 -3.58
CA ILE A 104 -8.55 -11.82 -4.21
C ILE A 104 -8.83 -11.36 -5.65
N HIS A 105 -9.00 -10.06 -5.86
CA HIS A 105 -9.22 -9.48 -7.19
C HIS A 105 -8.05 -9.79 -8.12
N ASP A 106 -6.82 -9.59 -7.66
CA ASP A 106 -5.61 -9.79 -8.44
C ASP A 106 -5.39 -11.27 -8.77
N ALA A 107 -5.63 -12.18 -7.83
CA ALA A 107 -5.57 -13.62 -8.06
C ALA A 107 -6.60 -14.08 -9.11
N ILE A 108 -7.81 -13.54 -9.09
CA ILE A 108 -8.84 -13.83 -10.10
C ILE A 108 -8.43 -13.28 -11.46
N THR A 109 -7.87 -12.06 -11.50
CA THR A 109 -7.42 -11.40 -12.73
C THR A 109 -6.26 -12.15 -13.38
N GLU A 110 -5.31 -12.63 -12.56
CA GLU A 110 -4.20 -13.48 -12.99
C GLU A 110 -4.72 -14.80 -13.56
N ALA A 111 -5.62 -15.50 -12.84
CA ALA A 111 -6.21 -16.76 -13.28
C ALA A 111 -6.99 -16.63 -14.60
N ARG A 112 -7.61 -15.48 -14.83
CA ARG A 112 -8.30 -15.16 -16.10
C ARG A 112 -7.35 -14.79 -17.24
N GLY A 113 -6.08 -14.55 -16.96
CA GLY A 113 -5.08 -14.15 -17.94
C GLY A 113 -5.37 -12.80 -18.60
N THR A 114 -5.97 -11.86 -17.87
CA THR A 114 -6.42 -10.55 -18.37
C THR A 114 -5.26 -9.75 -18.96
N ILE A 115 -4.09 -9.82 -18.35
CA ILE A 115 -2.86 -9.14 -18.78
C ILE A 115 -1.69 -10.14 -18.93
N SER A 116 -1.98 -11.36 -19.36
CA SER A 116 -1.01 -12.47 -19.40
C SER A 116 0.02 -12.36 -20.52
N THR A 117 -0.18 -11.48 -21.51
CA THR A 117 0.80 -11.19 -22.57
C THR A 117 1.05 -9.70 -22.67
N LYS A 118 2.19 -9.32 -23.31
CA LYS A 118 2.54 -7.90 -23.48
C LYS A 118 1.47 -7.14 -24.26
N GLU A 119 0.88 -7.74 -25.28
CA GLU A 119 -0.18 -7.14 -26.10
C GLU A 119 -1.44 -6.87 -25.28
N LYS A 120 -1.84 -7.82 -24.42
CA LYS A 120 -2.99 -7.64 -23.51
C LYS A 120 -2.67 -6.55 -22.49
N TRP A 121 -1.48 -6.55 -21.92
CA TRP A 121 -1.02 -5.51 -21.01
C TRP A 121 -1.09 -4.13 -21.66
N GLU A 122 -0.51 -3.92 -22.84
CA GLU A 122 -0.52 -2.63 -23.54
C GLU A 122 -1.95 -2.14 -23.85
N LYS A 123 -2.85 -3.05 -24.16
CA LYS A 123 -4.26 -2.75 -24.40
C LYS A 123 -4.98 -2.32 -23.12
N GLU A 124 -4.75 -3.00 -22.01
CA GLU A 124 -5.44 -2.76 -20.74
C GLU A 124 -4.78 -1.66 -19.89
N ARG A 125 -3.52 -1.36 -20.12
CA ARG A 125 -2.74 -0.38 -19.34
C ARG A 125 -3.43 0.99 -19.21
N PRO A 126 -4.00 1.62 -20.25
CA PRO A 126 -4.67 2.92 -20.09
C PRO A 126 -5.83 2.88 -19.09
N ARG A 127 -6.64 1.82 -19.14
CA ARG A 127 -7.77 1.61 -18.23
C ARG A 127 -7.27 1.38 -16.78
N LEU A 128 -6.25 0.54 -16.61
CA LEU A 128 -5.66 0.26 -15.30
C LEU A 128 -5.02 1.51 -14.71
N SER A 129 -4.31 2.30 -15.51
CA SER A 129 -3.74 3.58 -15.08
C SER A 129 -4.82 4.58 -14.66
N ALA A 130 -5.91 4.67 -15.39
CA ALA A 130 -7.04 5.53 -15.03
C ALA A 130 -7.66 5.11 -13.68
N SER A 131 -7.83 3.81 -13.46
CA SER A 131 -8.36 3.26 -12.21
C SER A 131 -7.46 3.58 -11.00
N VAL A 132 -6.13 3.51 -11.18
CA VAL A 132 -5.16 3.89 -10.12
C VAL A 132 -5.19 5.40 -9.86
N LYS A 133 -5.27 6.23 -10.91
CA LYS A 133 -5.42 7.69 -10.75
C LYS A 133 -6.70 8.05 -9.99
N GLU A 134 -7.82 7.42 -10.33
CA GLU A 134 -9.09 7.60 -9.62
C GLU A 134 -8.99 7.17 -8.15
N PHE A 135 -8.35 6.04 -7.87
CA PHE A 135 -8.09 5.59 -6.51
C PHE A 135 -7.27 6.64 -5.74
N MET A 136 -6.16 7.13 -6.29
CA MET A 136 -5.33 8.16 -5.65
C MET A 136 -6.09 9.47 -5.45
N ALA A 137 -6.95 9.83 -6.41
CA ALA A 137 -7.84 10.97 -6.29
C ALA A 137 -8.88 10.78 -5.17
N SER A 138 -9.46 9.58 -5.02
CA SER A 138 -10.47 9.30 -4.00
C SER A 138 -9.96 9.39 -2.57
N ASN A 139 -8.67 9.10 -2.36
CA ASN A 139 -8.01 9.15 -1.04
C ASN A 139 -7.14 10.40 -0.83
N ASN A 140 -7.29 11.43 -1.69
CA ASN A 140 -6.55 12.68 -1.57
C ASN A 140 -5.02 12.49 -1.60
N SER A 141 -4.54 11.59 -2.46
CA SER A 141 -3.13 11.19 -2.60
C SER A 141 -2.46 10.81 -1.27
N LEU A 142 -3.19 10.10 -0.41
CA LEU A 142 -2.75 9.71 0.93
C LEU A 142 -1.39 9.02 0.92
N THR A 143 -1.18 8.10 -0.02
CA THR A 143 0.07 7.34 -0.16
C THR A 143 1.26 8.23 -0.50
N CYS A 144 1.09 9.21 -1.38
CA CYS A 144 2.13 10.18 -1.72
C CYS A 144 2.51 11.04 -0.51
N ARG A 145 1.49 11.54 0.21
CA ARG A 145 1.65 12.41 1.37
C ARG A 145 2.23 11.71 2.60
N GLY A 146 2.30 10.38 2.58
CA GLY A 146 3.01 9.60 3.59
C GLY A 146 4.50 9.90 3.65
N CYS A 147 5.11 10.23 2.50
CA CYS A 147 6.53 10.56 2.37
C CYS A 147 6.77 12.03 1.95
N HIS A 148 5.86 12.62 1.16
CA HIS A 148 5.99 13.98 0.63
C HIS A 148 5.20 14.99 1.47
N ASP A 149 5.91 15.85 2.20
CA ASP A 149 5.34 16.97 2.92
C ASP A 149 5.46 18.25 2.07
N LEU A 150 4.36 18.66 1.45
CA LEU A 150 4.31 19.82 0.58
C LEU A 150 4.65 21.14 1.32
N ALA A 151 4.37 21.22 2.63
CA ALA A 151 4.68 22.39 3.43
C ALA A 151 6.19 22.58 3.66
N LYS A 152 6.98 21.53 3.47
CA LYS A 152 8.44 21.55 3.61
C LYS A 152 9.18 21.70 2.28
N MET A 153 8.50 22.02 1.20
CA MET A 153 9.14 22.30 -0.08
C MET A 153 10.08 23.49 0.04
N ASP A 154 11.37 23.28 -0.29
CA ASP A 154 12.41 24.29 -0.10
C ASP A 154 12.40 25.32 -1.23
N ALA A 155 11.85 26.50 -0.94
CA ALA A 155 11.81 27.63 -1.86
C ALA A 155 13.21 28.11 -2.29
N LYS A 156 14.25 27.88 -1.48
CA LYS A 156 15.63 28.25 -1.83
C LYS A 156 16.20 27.40 -2.95
N LYS A 157 15.72 26.13 -3.06
CA LYS A 157 16.13 25.24 -4.15
C LYS A 157 15.37 25.50 -5.43
N ASN A 158 14.08 25.76 -5.35
CA ASN A 158 13.24 26.11 -6.50
C ASN A 158 11.99 26.87 -6.03
N ALA A 159 12.05 28.19 -6.12
CA ALA A 159 10.97 29.08 -5.68
C ALA A 159 9.66 28.85 -6.44
N GLN A 160 9.73 28.62 -7.75
CA GLN A 160 8.55 28.40 -8.59
C GLN A 160 7.83 27.11 -8.22
N VAL A 161 8.58 26.03 -7.97
CA VAL A 161 8.00 24.74 -7.52
C VAL A 161 7.38 24.90 -6.14
N ALA A 162 8.05 25.59 -5.21
CA ALA A 162 7.52 25.81 -3.86
C ALA A 162 6.23 26.65 -3.89
N GLU A 163 6.16 27.70 -4.72
CA GLU A 163 4.97 28.54 -4.89
C GLU A 163 3.79 27.73 -5.45
N MET A 164 4.03 26.91 -6.48
CA MET A 164 3.01 26.03 -7.06
C MET A 164 2.45 25.07 -6.01
N HIS A 165 3.30 24.41 -5.24
CA HIS A 165 2.86 23.47 -4.20
C HIS A 165 2.18 24.17 -3.02
N ALA A 166 2.56 25.40 -2.69
CA ALA A 166 1.83 26.22 -1.73
C ALA A 166 0.40 26.55 -2.19
N GLY A 167 0.20 26.69 -3.51
CA GLY A 167 -1.13 26.80 -4.11
C GLY A 167 -1.94 25.53 -3.97
N VAL A 168 -1.34 24.37 -4.23
CA VAL A 168 -1.97 23.04 -4.10
C VAL A 168 -2.42 22.77 -2.66
N LEU A 169 -1.67 23.22 -1.65
CA LEU A 169 -2.05 23.07 -0.23
C LEU A 169 -3.35 23.81 0.14
N LYS A 170 -3.79 24.76 -0.65
CA LYS A 170 -5.04 25.54 -0.45
C LYS A 170 -6.24 24.87 -1.12
N MET A 171 -6.04 23.79 -1.88
CA MET A 171 -7.11 23.09 -2.56
C MET A 171 -7.81 22.12 -1.60
N ASP A 172 -9.10 21.95 -1.74
CA ASP A 172 -9.90 20.99 -0.97
C ASP A 172 -9.45 19.55 -1.22
N LYS A 173 -8.93 19.28 -2.41
CA LYS A 173 -8.47 17.97 -2.83
C LYS A 173 -7.10 18.06 -3.52
N ILE A 174 -6.17 17.26 -3.05
CA ILE A 174 -4.81 17.18 -3.60
C ILE A 174 -4.67 15.87 -4.40
N VAL A 175 -4.48 16.00 -5.71
CA VAL A 175 -4.32 14.84 -6.62
C VAL A 175 -2.96 14.94 -7.32
N CYS A 176 -1.94 14.37 -6.68
CA CYS A 176 -0.55 14.49 -7.13
C CYS A 176 -0.33 13.93 -8.55
N VAL A 177 -1.00 12.84 -8.89
CA VAL A 177 -0.84 12.14 -10.18
C VAL A 177 -1.48 12.85 -11.38
N GLU A 178 -2.20 13.94 -11.17
CA GLU A 178 -2.69 14.78 -12.27
C GLU A 178 -1.56 15.62 -12.91
N CYS A 179 -0.54 15.97 -12.11
CA CYS A 179 0.63 16.69 -12.59
C CYS A 179 1.87 15.78 -12.67
N HIS A 180 1.97 14.76 -11.82
CA HIS A 180 3.10 13.86 -11.70
C HIS A 180 2.77 12.47 -12.26
N GLU A 181 2.65 12.34 -13.59
CA GLU A 181 2.14 11.13 -14.23
C GLU A 181 3.12 9.93 -14.22
N ALA A 182 4.42 10.17 -14.39
CA ALA A 182 5.42 9.12 -14.62
C ALA A 182 6.29 8.81 -13.39
N VAL A 183 5.79 9.12 -12.18
CA VAL A 183 6.61 9.01 -10.96
C VAL A 183 6.80 7.58 -10.47
N GLY A 184 5.85 6.69 -10.67
CA GLY A 184 5.92 5.29 -10.22
C GLY A 184 6.50 4.36 -11.27
N HIS A 185 6.10 4.55 -12.51
CA HIS A 185 6.43 3.66 -13.61
C HIS A 185 6.87 4.45 -14.84
N THR A 186 8.06 4.15 -15.34
CA THR A 186 8.57 4.75 -16.59
C THR A 186 8.46 3.71 -17.71
N TYR A 187 7.45 3.90 -18.56
CA TYR A 187 7.26 3.08 -19.75
C TYR A 187 8.12 3.61 -20.91
N GLU A 188 8.49 2.74 -21.84
CA GLU A 188 9.26 3.14 -23.02
C GLU A 188 8.47 4.14 -23.88
N ALA A 189 9.17 5.11 -24.45
CA ALA A 189 8.55 6.08 -25.36
C ALA A 189 8.02 5.33 -26.61
N GLY A 190 6.70 5.35 -26.79
CA GLY A 190 6.02 4.61 -27.84
C GLY A 190 4.93 3.66 -27.34
N ALA A 191 4.93 3.29 -26.06
CA ALA A 191 3.88 2.54 -25.40
C ALA A 191 2.77 3.49 -24.89
N LYS A 192 2.12 4.24 -25.83
CA LYS A 192 0.96 5.10 -25.52
C LYS A 192 -0.32 4.29 -25.60
#